data_ba5e644b8f819a4074387080675547fe
#
_entry.id   ba5e644b8f819a4074387080675547fe
#
_cell.length_a   1.000
_cell.length_b   1.000
_cell.length_c   1.000
_cell.angle_alpha   90.00
_cell.angle_beta   90.00
_cell.angle_gamma   90.00
#
_symmetry.space_group_name_H-M   'P 1'
#
loop_
_entity.id
_entity.type
_entity.pdbx_description
1 polymer ?
#
loop_
_entity_poly.entity_id
_entity_poly.type
_entity_poly.pdbx_seq_one_letter_code
_entity_poly.pdbx_strand_id
1 'polypeptide(L)'
;MQDEFYMARALKLAQRGRFTTHSNPNVGCVIVNNGDIVGEGYHHRAGEPHAEVHALRMAGAKAKGATAYVTLEPCSHHGRTPPCCDALIAAGVARVVAAMQDPNPQVAGRGLYRLQQAGIAVSHGLMMSEAEALNKGFLKRMRTGFPYLQLKLGASVDGRTAMASGESQWITSPQARRDVQRLRAQSHAILTSSATVLADDPALTVRWAELDASTQASYPQENLRQPVRIVIDSQNRVTPAHRIVQQPGETWIARTQEDSRAWPDAVRTISVPAHNGHLDLVVLMMQLGRQQINSIWVEAGPGLAGALLQAGLVDELIVYVAPKLLGTQARGLCELPGLEKLADAPQFTFSEIRHVGPDVCLHMVSA
;
A
#
# COMPACT_ATOMS: atom_id res chain seq x y z
N MET A 1 15.74 1.26 -26.26
CA MET A 1 16.41 2.45 -25.64
C MET A 1 15.50 3.69 -25.57
N GLN A 2 14.93 4.17 -26.69
CA GLN A 2 14.15 5.40 -26.65
C GLN A 2 12.77 5.23 -25.97
N ASP A 3 12.04 4.16 -26.25
CA ASP A 3 10.77 3.85 -25.59
C ASP A 3 10.95 3.62 -24.08
N GLU A 4 12.04 2.95 -23.67
CA GLU A 4 12.37 2.74 -22.25
C GLU A 4 12.61 4.05 -21.51
N PHE A 5 13.27 5.02 -22.13
CA PHE A 5 13.48 6.34 -21.53
C PHE A 5 12.15 7.04 -21.21
N TYR A 6 11.20 7.03 -22.15
CA TYR A 6 9.90 7.66 -21.95
C TYR A 6 9.02 6.89 -20.97
N MET A 7 9.09 5.55 -20.99
CA MET A 7 8.37 4.74 -20.00
C MET A 7 8.95 4.91 -18.59
N ALA A 8 10.28 4.98 -18.45
CA ALA A 8 10.91 5.29 -17.15
C ALA A 8 10.47 6.66 -16.61
N ARG A 9 10.30 7.64 -17.50
CA ARG A 9 9.76 8.96 -17.14
C ARG A 9 8.32 8.86 -16.67
N ALA A 10 7.46 8.08 -17.36
CA ALA A 10 6.08 7.84 -16.96
C ALA A 10 5.99 7.14 -15.58
N LEU A 11 6.85 6.15 -15.34
CA LEU A 11 6.96 5.47 -14.04
C LEU A 11 7.36 6.43 -12.92
N LYS A 12 8.31 7.34 -13.19
CA LYS A 12 8.71 8.36 -12.22
C LYS A 12 7.58 9.35 -11.90
N LEU A 13 6.75 9.68 -12.88
CA LEU A 13 5.54 10.48 -12.66
C LEU A 13 4.52 9.71 -11.82
N ALA A 14 4.27 8.43 -12.12
CA ALA A 14 3.35 7.58 -11.37
C ALA A 14 3.68 7.54 -9.87
N GLN A 15 4.97 7.52 -9.50
CA GLN A 15 5.42 7.54 -8.11
C GLN A 15 4.91 8.73 -7.30
N ARG A 16 4.58 9.85 -7.94
CA ARG A 16 4.07 11.05 -7.27
C ARG A 16 2.70 10.83 -6.64
N GLY A 17 1.89 9.92 -7.19
CA GLY A 17 0.57 9.59 -6.67
C GLY A 17 0.56 8.67 -5.43
N ARG A 18 1.70 8.08 -5.05
CA ARG A 18 1.78 7.00 -4.05
C ARG A 18 1.21 7.31 -2.67
N PHE A 19 1.03 8.58 -2.33
CA PHE A 19 0.45 9.01 -1.04
C PHE A 19 -1.03 9.33 -1.12
N THR A 20 -1.59 9.55 -2.31
CA THR A 20 -2.91 10.18 -2.49
C THR A 20 -3.89 9.39 -3.35
N THR A 21 -3.43 8.45 -4.18
CA THR A 21 -4.31 7.71 -5.12
C THR A 21 -5.21 6.69 -4.43
N HIS A 22 -4.78 6.04 -3.36
CA HIS A 22 -5.44 4.97 -2.60
C HIS A 22 -6.53 4.25 -3.40
N SER A 23 -7.20 3.33 -3.09
CA SER A 23 -8.05 2.45 -3.91
C SER A 23 -7.78 2.41 -5.43
N ASN A 24 -7.24 3.48 -6.03
CA ASN A 24 -6.81 3.54 -7.43
C ASN A 24 -5.32 3.22 -7.58
N PRO A 25 -4.89 2.73 -8.78
CA PRO A 25 -3.47 2.52 -9.06
C PRO A 25 -2.71 3.84 -9.27
N ASN A 26 -1.41 3.79 -9.03
CA ASN A 26 -0.48 4.85 -9.40
C ASN A 26 -0.21 4.75 -10.89
N VAL A 27 -0.60 5.76 -11.65
CA VAL A 27 -0.43 5.80 -13.11
C VAL A 27 0.26 7.08 -13.52
N GLY A 28 1.18 6.96 -14.47
CA GLY A 28 1.85 8.07 -15.14
C GLY A 28 1.72 7.96 -16.65
N CYS A 29 1.68 9.10 -17.31
CA CYS A 29 1.58 9.19 -18.77
C CYS A 29 2.53 10.25 -19.30
N VAL A 30 3.23 9.91 -20.41
CA VAL A 30 4.09 10.81 -21.15
C VAL A 30 3.67 10.79 -22.61
N ILE A 31 3.46 11.95 -23.21
CA ILE A 31 3.13 12.10 -24.64
C ILE A 31 4.34 12.67 -25.37
N VAL A 32 4.76 11.98 -26.42
CA VAL A 32 5.96 12.31 -27.19
C VAL A 32 5.60 12.54 -28.65
N ASN A 33 6.03 13.65 -29.20
CA ASN A 33 5.87 13.98 -30.62
C ASN A 33 7.22 14.39 -31.22
N ASN A 34 7.63 13.75 -32.32
CA ASN A 34 8.91 13.98 -32.98
C ASN A 34 10.14 13.90 -32.05
N GLY A 35 10.10 13.03 -31.04
CA GLY A 35 11.19 12.87 -30.09
C GLY A 35 11.13 13.81 -28.86
N ASP A 36 10.25 14.80 -28.87
CA ASP A 36 10.07 15.74 -27.76
C ASP A 36 8.91 15.33 -26.86
N ILE A 37 9.09 15.46 -25.54
CA ILE A 37 8.01 15.31 -24.57
C ILE A 37 7.12 16.55 -24.66
N VAL A 38 5.88 16.36 -25.14
CA VAL A 38 4.90 17.44 -25.32
C VAL A 38 3.82 17.47 -24.23
N GLY A 39 3.69 16.38 -23.47
CA GLY A 39 2.75 16.31 -22.36
C GLY A 39 3.17 15.28 -21.32
N GLU A 40 2.92 15.61 -20.06
CA GLU A 40 3.16 14.74 -18.89
C GLU A 40 2.00 14.80 -17.93
N GLY A 41 1.70 13.69 -17.30
CA GLY A 41 0.66 13.60 -16.28
C GLY A 41 0.81 12.40 -15.37
N TYR A 42 0.21 12.47 -14.21
CA TYR A 42 0.05 11.33 -13.31
C TYR A 42 -1.32 11.39 -12.64
N HIS A 43 -1.81 10.28 -12.13
CA HIS A 43 -3.05 10.25 -11.36
C HIS A 43 -2.81 10.83 -9.98
N HIS A 44 -3.48 11.94 -9.66
CA HIS A 44 -3.23 12.69 -8.42
C HIS A 44 -4.01 12.09 -7.25
N ARG A 45 -5.31 11.83 -7.44
CA ARG A 45 -6.21 11.39 -6.37
C ARG A 45 -7.41 10.62 -6.93
N ALA A 46 -7.91 9.64 -6.17
CA ALA A 46 -9.12 8.91 -6.54
C ALA A 46 -10.31 9.86 -6.78
N GLY A 47 -10.97 9.69 -7.91
CA GLY A 47 -12.09 10.55 -8.34
C GLY A 47 -11.69 11.77 -9.19
N GLU A 48 -10.41 12.08 -9.28
CA GLU A 48 -9.86 13.11 -10.17
C GLU A 48 -9.47 12.53 -11.55
N PRO A 49 -9.14 13.38 -12.55
CA PRO A 49 -8.70 12.93 -13.86
C PRO A 49 -7.51 11.96 -13.80
N HIS A 50 -7.49 11.02 -14.73
CA HIS A 50 -6.39 10.06 -14.86
C HIS A 50 -5.15 10.71 -15.49
N ALA A 51 -4.03 10.01 -15.46
CA ALA A 51 -2.73 10.48 -15.94
C ALA A 51 -2.76 10.93 -17.41
N GLU A 52 -3.46 10.18 -18.26
CA GLU A 52 -3.60 10.44 -19.69
C GLU A 52 -4.30 11.78 -19.93
N VAL A 53 -5.32 12.11 -19.14
CA VAL A 53 -6.06 13.38 -19.28
C VAL A 53 -5.17 14.56 -18.95
N HIS A 54 -4.34 14.46 -17.92
CA HIS A 54 -3.37 15.51 -17.57
C HIS A 54 -2.33 15.68 -18.66
N ALA A 55 -1.77 14.57 -19.15
CA ALA A 55 -0.78 14.59 -20.22
C ALA A 55 -1.35 15.17 -21.54
N LEU A 56 -2.58 14.80 -21.91
CA LEU A 56 -3.27 15.32 -23.10
C LEU A 56 -3.57 16.81 -22.98
N ARG A 57 -4.00 17.28 -21.82
CA ARG A 57 -4.23 18.72 -21.57
C ARG A 57 -2.95 19.53 -21.76
N MET A 58 -1.82 19.02 -21.26
CA MET A 58 -0.52 19.67 -21.44
C MET A 58 -0.06 19.64 -22.91
N ALA A 59 -0.25 18.52 -23.61
CA ALA A 59 0.15 18.37 -25.01
C ALA A 59 -0.67 19.22 -25.98
N GLY A 60 -1.97 19.40 -25.70
CA GLY A 60 -2.88 20.12 -26.56
C GLY A 60 -2.88 19.58 -27.99
N ALA A 61 -2.80 20.44 -28.99
CA ALA A 61 -2.78 20.05 -30.41
C ALA A 61 -1.56 19.19 -30.80
N LYS A 62 -0.47 19.22 -30.04
CA LYS A 62 0.73 18.40 -30.29
C LYS A 62 0.52 16.92 -29.97
N ALA A 63 -0.62 16.54 -29.35
CA ALA A 63 -0.96 15.14 -29.13
C ALA A 63 -1.29 14.41 -30.45
N LYS A 64 -1.74 15.13 -31.48
CA LYS A 64 -2.05 14.54 -32.79
C LYS A 64 -0.80 13.93 -33.44
N GLY A 65 -0.90 12.63 -33.77
CA GLY A 65 0.23 11.88 -34.37
C GLY A 65 1.32 11.47 -33.37
N ALA A 66 1.16 11.79 -32.08
CA ALA A 66 2.13 11.49 -31.02
C ALA A 66 2.07 10.03 -30.55
N THR A 67 3.08 9.62 -29.77
CA THR A 67 3.10 8.38 -28.99
C THR A 67 2.79 8.68 -27.54
N ALA A 68 1.84 7.96 -26.93
CA ALA A 68 1.56 8.00 -25.50
C ALA A 68 2.19 6.79 -24.80
N TYR A 69 3.02 7.05 -23.79
CA TYR A 69 3.58 6.04 -22.88
C TYR A 69 2.81 6.08 -21.57
N VAL A 70 2.16 5.00 -21.20
CA VAL A 70 1.34 4.92 -19.98
C VAL A 70 1.73 3.70 -19.16
N THR A 71 1.82 3.86 -17.84
CA THR A 71 2.31 2.79 -16.97
C THR A 71 1.30 1.69 -16.69
N LEU A 72 0.03 1.87 -17.08
CA LEU A 72 -1.04 0.89 -16.97
C LEU A 72 -1.95 1.04 -18.18
N GLU A 73 -2.60 -0.04 -18.61
CA GLU A 73 -3.60 -0.04 -19.68
C GLU A 73 -4.62 1.11 -19.52
N PRO A 74 -4.85 1.96 -20.54
CA PRO A 74 -5.87 3.00 -20.50
C PRO A 74 -7.27 2.41 -20.32
N CYS A 75 -8.05 2.97 -19.40
CA CYS A 75 -9.39 2.47 -19.11
C CYS A 75 -10.34 2.64 -20.30
N SER A 76 -11.25 1.66 -20.47
CA SER A 76 -12.26 1.61 -21.52
C SER A 76 -13.71 1.72 -21.04
N HIS A 77 -13.91 1.70 -19.70
CA HIS A 77 -15.24 1.80 -19.10
C HIS A 77 -15.51 3.21 -18.57
N HIS A 78 -16.79 3.61 -18.57
CA HIS A 78 -17.23 4.82 -17.93
C HIS A 78 -17.26 4.61 -16.41
N GLY A 79 -16.39 5.31 -15.72
CA GLY A 79 -16.41 5.41 -14.27
C GLY A 79 -16.91 6.79 -13.82
N ARG A 80 -16.22 7.40 -12.88
CA ARG A 80 -16.46 8.81 -12.49
C ARG A 80 -15.99 9.80 -13.55
N THR A 81 -15.11 9.36 -14.46
CA THR A 81 -14.57 10.13 -15.59
C THR A 81 -14.80 9.35 -16.89
N PRO A 82 -14.85 10.02 -18.06
CA PRO A 82 -14.87 9.36 -19.37
C PRO A 82 -13.65 8.45 -19.55
N PRO A 83 -13.76 7.37 -20.36
CA PRO A 83 -12.65 6.46 -20.63
C PRO A 83 -11.42 7.15 -21.19
N CYS A 84 -10.23 6.81 -20.68
CA CYS A 84 -8.97 7.35 -21.20
C CYS A 84 -8.71 6.95 -22.65
N CYS A 85 -9.18 5.76 -23.08
CA CYS A 85 -9.11 5.36 -24.49
C CYS A 85 -9.81 6.37 -25.39
N ASP A 86 -10.99 6.86 -25.02
CA ASP A 86 -11.74 7.85 -25.82
C ASP A 86 -10.99 9.18 -25.91
N ALA A 87 -10.38 9.60 -24.82
CA ALA A 87 -9.59 10.82 -24.81
C ALA A 87 -8.36 10.71 -25.72
N LEU A 88 -7.65 9.57 -25.71
CA LEU A 88 -6.52 9.30 -26.59
C LEU A 88 -6.93 9.23 -28.07
N ILE A 89 -8.05 8.57 -28.37
CA ILE A 89 -8.61 8.49 -29.73
C ILE A 89 -9.00 9.90 -30.23
N ALA A 90 -9.74 10.64 -29.43
CA ALA A 90 -10.19 12.00 -29.79
C ALA A 90 -9.01 12.97 -30.01
N ALA A 91 -7.91 12.79 -29.26
CA ALA A 91 -6.68 13.57 -29.43
C ALA A 91 -5.88 13.19 -30.69
N GLY A 92 -6.22 12.09 -31.35
CA GLY A 92 -5.55 11.63 -32.56
C GLY A 92 -4.14 11.10 -32.34
N VAL A 93 -3.88 10.45 -31.20
CA VAL A 93 -2.58 9.79 -30.92
C VAL A 93 -2.37 8.67 -31.94
N ALA A 94 -1.15 8.54 -32.46
CA ALA A 94 -0.83 7.52 -33.44
C ALA A 94 -0.41 6.18 -32.83
N ARG A 95 0.18 6.21 -31.61
CA ARG A 95 0.71 5.02 -30.92
C ARG A 95 0.49 5.11 -29.42
N VAL A 96 0.19 3.97 -28.81
CA VAL A 96 0.14 3.81 -27.33
C VAL A 96 1.05 2.66 -26.91
N VAL A 97 1.94 2.94 -25.96
CA VAL A 97 2.81 1.95 -25.31
C VAL A 97 2.39 1.86 -23.83
N ALA A 98 1.81 0.74 -23.42
CA ALA A 98 1.46 0.48 -22.04
C ALA A 98 2.53 -0.37 -21.34
N ALA A 99 2.91 -0.04 -20.11
CA ALA A 99 3.85 -0.90 -19.39
C ALA A 99 3.23 -2.26 -19.07
N MET A 100 1.95 -2.28 -18.73
CA MET A 100 1.25 -3.53 -18.41
C MET A 100 -0.23 -3.45 -18.76
N GLN A 101 -0.84 -4.61 -18.93
CA GLN A 101 -2.29 -4.78 -19.03
C GLN A 101 -2.92 -4.67 -17.65
N ASP A 102 -4.11 -4.08 -17.56
CA ASP A 102 -4.84 -3.99 -16.29
C ASP A 102 -5.38 -5.39 -15.90
N PRO A 103 -5.06 -5.90 -14.70
CA PRO A 103 -5.58 -7.18 -14.22
C PRO A 103 -7.05 -7.14 -13.82
N ASN A 104 -7.67 -5.95 -13.72
CA ASN A 104 -9.08 -5.81 -13.42
C ASN A 104 -9.92 -6.49 -14.52
N PRO A 105 -10.74 -7.51 -14.21
CA PRO A 105 -11.57 -8.21 -15.22
C PRO A 105 -12.49 -7.29 -16.04
N GLN A 106 -12.82 -6.11 -15.52
CA GLN A 106 -13.63 -5.11 -16.21
C GLN A 106 -12.85 -4.32 -17.27
N VAL A 107 -11.52 -4.33 -17.20
CA VAL A 107 -10.61 -3.61 -18.13
C VAL A 107 -9.86 -4.60 -19.01
N ALA A 108 -9.05 -5.44 -18.44
CA ALA A 108 -8.30 -6.59 -18.97
C ALA A 108 -8.21 -6.70 -20.51
N GLY A 109 -7.39 -5.88 -21.14
CA GLY A 109 -7.16 -5.86 -22.60
C GLY A 109 -8.22 -5.13 -23.44
N ARG A 110 -9.34 -4.73 -22.83
CA ARG A 110 -10.42 -4.03 -23.57
C ARG A 110 -10.00 -2.63 -24.01
N GLY A 111 -9.20 -1.95 -23.18
CA GLY A 111 -8.64 -0.65 -23.51
C GLY A 111 -7.69 -0.71 -24.69
N LEU A 112 -6.74 -1.63 -24.65
CA LEU A 112 -5.78 -1.87 -25.73
C LEU A 112 -6.50 -2.26 -27.03
N TYR A 113 -7.47 -3.17 -26.95
CA TYR A 113 -8.29 -3.59 -28.09
C TYR A 113 -9.06 -2.40 -28.69
N ARG A 114 -9.70 -1.55 -27.87
CA ARG A 114 -10.45 -0.38 -28.33
C ARG A 114 -9.56 0.62 -29.08
N LEU A 115 -8.34 0.86 -28.59
CA LEU A 115 -7.35 1.70 -29.26
C LEU A 115 -6.95 1.12 -30.63
N GLN A 116 -6.71 -0.21 -30.70
CA GLN A 116 -6.39 -0.89 -31.97
C GLN A 116 -7.54 -0.78 -32.99
N GLN A 117 -8.80 -0.96 -32.55
CA GLN A 117 -9.96 -0.81 -33.44
C GLN A 117 -10.12 0.62 -33.96
N ALA A 118 -9.60 1.62 -33.27
CA ALA A 118 -9.56 3.01 -33.71
C ALA A 118 -8.34 3.32 -34.66
N GLY A 119 -7.56 2.30 -34.99
CA GLY A 119 -6.39 2.47 -35.89
C GLY A 119 -5.11 2.95 -35.18
N ILE A 120 -5.08 2.95 -33.86
CA ILE A 120 -3.91 3.34 -33.06
C ILE A 120 -2.97 2.12 -32.94
N ALA A 121 -1.68 2.29 -33.19
CA ALA A 121 -0.67 1.25 -32.97
C ALA A 121 -0.51 1.03 -31.45
N VAL A 122 -0.62 -0.22 -30.97
CA VAL A 122 -0.57 -0.55 -29.55
C VAL A 122 0.50 -1.59 -29.27
N SER A 123 1.28 -1.37 -28.21
CA SER A 123 2.19 -2.35 -27.62
C SER A 123 2.11 -2.31 -26.10
N HIS A 124 2.42 -3.42 -25.43
CA HIS A 124 2.47 -3.50 -23.97
C HIS A 124 3.58 -4.43 -23.50
N GLY A 125 3.91 -4.38 -22.19
CA GLY A 125 4.94 -5.21 -21.56
C GLY A 125 6.27 -4.49 -21.30
N LEU A 126 6.42 -3.25 -21.77
CA LEU A 126 7.65 -2.49 -21.59
C LEU A 126 7.79 -2.03 -20.13
N MET A 127 8.86 -2.45 -19.44
CA MET A 127 9.11 -2.16 -18.02
C MET A 127 7.94 -2.62 -17.10
N MET A 128 7.37 -3.79 -17.40
CA MET A 128 6.21 -4.32 -16.68
C MET A 128 6.53 -4.57 -15.20
N SER A 129 7.70 -5.09 -14.89
CA SER A 129 8.12 -5.39 -13.50
C SER A 129 8.15 -4.14 -12.63
N GLU A 130 8.64 -3.03 -13.18
CA GLU A 130 8.70 -1.73 -12.49
C GLU A 130 7.30 -1.14 -12.30
N ALA A 131 6.41 -1.30 -13.28
CA ALA A 131 5.02 -0.87 -13.17
C ALA A 131 4.24 -1.69 -12.11
N GLU A 132 4.46 -3.01 -12.07
CA GLU A 132 3.90 -3.88 -11.04
C GLU A 132 4.40 -3.52 -9.63
N ALA A 133 5.70 -3.22 -9.49
CA ALA A 133 6.29 -2.82 -8.21
C ALA A 133 5.65 -1.56 -7.62
N LEU A 134 5.17 -0.64 -8.46
CA LEU A 134 4.46 0.57 -8.03
C LEU A 134 3.04 0.30 -7.51
N ASN A 135 2.43 -0.80 -7.92
CA ASN A 135 1.02 -1.07 -7.72
C ASN A 135 0.71 -2.41 -7.03
N LYS A 136 1.67 -2.95 -6.26
CA LYS A 136 1.58 -4.28 -5.60
C LYS A 136 0.21 -4.52 -4.93
N GLY A 137 -0.26 -3.54 -4.14
CA GLY A 137 -1.52 -3.64 -3.41
C GLY A 137 -2.73 -3.68 -4.35
N PHE A 138 -2.82 -2.79 -5.32
CA PHE A 138 -3.88 -2.79 -6.32
C PHE A 138 -3.90 -4.11 -7.11
N LEU A 139 -2.76 -4.54 -7.59
CA LEU A 139 -2.62 -5.75 -8.39
C LEU A 139 -3.01 -7.01 -7.60
N LYS A 140 -2.53 -7.15 -6.36
CA LYS A 140 -2.90 -8.28 -5.51
C LYS A 140 -4.42 -8.31 -5.29
N ARG A 141 -5.02 -7.17 -4.91
CA ARG A 141 -6.47 -7.10 -4.69
C ARG A 141 -7.26 -7.46 -5.95
N MET A 142 -6.86 -6.98 -7.14
CA MET A 142 -7.53 -7.31 -8.39
C MET A 142 -7.41 -8.80 -8.75
N ARG A 143 -6.24 -9.40 -8.53
CA ARG A 143 -5.96 -10.80 -8.86
C ARG A 143 -6.54 -11.80 -7.85
N THR A 144 -6.62 -11.44 -6.57
CA THR A 144 -6.93 -12.39 -5.49
C THR A 144 -8.11 -11.98 -4.61
N GLY A 145 -8.55 -10.72 -4.65
CA GLY A 145 -9.52 -10.17 -3.71
C GLY A 145 -8.95 -9.76 -2.36
N PHE A 146 -7.66 -10.03 -2.08
CA PHE A 146 -6.99 -9.74 -0.81
C PHE A 146 -6.13 -8.48 -0.89
N PRO A 147 -6.04 -7.68 0.18
CA PRO A 147 -5.07 -6.59 0.27
C PRO A 147 -3.63 -7.12 0.35
N TYR A 148 -2.66 -6.31 -0.05
CA TYR A 148 -1.24 -6.55 0.14
C TYR A 148 -0.83 -6.21 1.57
N LEU A 149 -0.28 -7.17 2.30
CA LEU A 149 -0.01 -7.04 3.73
C LEU A 149 1.49 -6.93 4.00
N GLN A 150 1.89 -5.79 4.57
CA GLN A 150 3.25 -5.50 5.00
C GLN A 150 3.32 -5.57 6.52
N LEU A 151 3.98 -6.59 7.07
CA LEU A 151 4.19 -6.74 8.50
C LEU A 151 5.48 -6.03 8.92
N LYS A 152 5.36 -5.01 9.76
CA LYS A 152 6.49 -4.29 10.31
C LYS A 152 6.78 -4.75 11.74
N LEU A 153 8.04 -5.05 12.01
CA LEU A 153 8.53 -5.38 13.35
C LEU A 153 9.77 -4.52 13.68
N GLY A 154 9.91 -4.18 14.96
CA GLY A 154 11.11 -3.57 15.49
C GLY A 154 11.73 -4.51 16.50
N ALA A 155 13.01 -4.79 16.39
CA ALA A 155 13.68 -5.75 17.23
C ALA A 155 15.12 -5.34 17.60
N SER A 156 15.64 -5.94 18.67
CA SER A 156 17.07 -6.00 18.96
C SER A 156 17.77 -6.99 18.01
N VAL A 157 19.10 -6.98 18.00
CA VAL A 157 19.91 -7.89 17.17
C VAL A 157 19.71 -9.36 17.53
N ASP A 158 19.32 -9.65 18.77
CA ASP A 158 18.95 -11.00 19.23
C ASP A 158 17.43 -11.31 19.08
N GLY A 159 16.71 -10.54 18.22
CA GLY A 159 15.35 -10.83 17.82
C GLY A 159 14.29 -10.58 18.90
N ARG A 160 14.47 -9.57 19.77
CA ARG A 160 13.56 -9.27 20.86
C ARG A 160 12.82 -7.96 20.62
N THR A 161 11.54 -7.94 20.96
CA THR A 161 10.63 -6.81 20.70
C THR A 161 10.21 -6.04 21.97
N ALA A 162 10.48 -6.59 23.15
CA ALA A 162 10.26 -5.95 24.44
C ALA A 162 11.05 -6.68 25.53
N MET A 163 11.33 -6.00 26.63
CA MET A 163 11.85 -6.65 27.85
C MET A 163 10.81 -7.59 28.46
N ALA A 164 11.23 -8.48 29.35
CA ALA A 164 10.32 -9.33 30.12
C ALA A 164 9.28 -8.53 30.92
N SER A 165 9.64 -7.34 31.37
CA SER A 165 8.75 -6.38 32.05
C SER A 165 7.66 -5.79 31.14
N GLY A 166 7.81 -5.92 29.82
CA GLY A 166 6.96 -5.27 28.83
C GLY A 166 7.50 -3.94 28.31
N GLU A 167 8.60 -3.42 28.89
CA GLU A 167 9.24 -2.21 28.37
C GLU A 167 9.73 -2.42 26.94
N SER A 168 9.26 -1.57 26.00
CA SER A 168 9.56 -1.65 24.56
C SER A 168 10.00 -0.32 23.96
N GLN A 169 9.80 0.78 24.65
CA GLN A 169 10.10 2.12 24.18
C GLN A 169 11.46 2.61 24.74
N TRP A 170 12.49 2.91 23.91
CA TRP A 170 12.50 2.71 22.46
C TRP A 170 13.60 1.73 22.07
N ILE A 171 13.27 0.67 21.38
CA ILE A 171 14.25 -0.29 20.88
C ILE A 171 14.95 0.29 19.67
N THR A 172 14.18 0.72 18.66
CA THR A 172 14.71 1.29 17.42
C THR A 172 14.91 2.81 17.49
N SER A 173 15.75 3.32 16.61
CA SER A 173 16.18 4.72 16.57
C SER A 173 15.07 5.69 16.14
N PRO A 174 15.25 7.00 16.39
CA PRO A 174 14.37 8.03 15.84
C PRO A 174 14.32 8.03 14.31
N GLN A 175 15.43 7.69 13.64
CA GLN A 175 15.50 7.59 12.18
C GLN A 175 14.59 6.46 11.65
N ALA A 176 14.62 5.29 12.29
CA ALA A 176 13.71 4.19 11.96
C ALA A 176 12.24 4.60 12.14
N ARG A 177 11.91 5.30 13.21
CA ARG A 177 10.55 5.79 13.44
C ARG A 177 10.08 6.81 12.41
N ARG A 178 10.97 7.67 11.88
CA ARG A 178 10.66 8.57 10.76
C ARG A 178 10.43 7.79 9.46
N ASP A 179 11.23 6.78 9.18
CA ASP A 179 11.04 5.93 8.00
C ASP A 179 9.68 5.21 8.04
N VAL A 180 9.25 4.75 9.22
CA VAL A 180 7.91 4.19 9.45
C VAL A 180 6.81 5.19 9.10
N GLN A 181 6.97 6.49 9.39
CA GLN A 181 5.98 7.52 9.03
C GLN A 181 5.74 7.59 7.52
N ARG A 182 6.82 7.51 6.72
CA ARG A 182 6.74 7.48 5.26
C ARG A 182 5.99 6.23 4.76
N LEU A 183 6.26 5.06 5.34
CA LEU A 183 5.59 3.80 4.97
C LEU A 183 4.11 3.79 5.39
N ARG A 184 3.78 4.35 6.56
CA ARG A 184 2.38 4.61 6.95
C ARG A 184 1.67 5.49 5.93
N ALA A 185 2.31 6.60 5.50
CA ALA A 185 1.73 7.55 4.55
C ALA A 185 1.42 6.91 3.18
N GLN A 186 2.21 5.92 2.77
CA GLN A 186 2.00 5.18 1.52
C GLN A 186 0.92 4.08 1.63
N SER A 187 0.57 3.67 2.84
CA SER A 187 -0.37 2.56 3.04
C SER A 187 -1.82 3.03 3.01
N HIS A 188 -2.71 2.17 2.53
CA HIS A 188 -4.14 2.46 2.51
C HIS A 188 -4.72 2.36 3.93
N ALA A 189 -4.31 1.34 4.67
CA ALA A 189 -4.72 1.13 6.06
C ALA A 189 -3.54 0.75 6.95
N ILE A 190 -3.71 0.96 8.27
CA ILE A 190 -2.82 0.48 9.32
C ILE A 190 -3.60 -0.52 10.16
N LEU A 191 -3.06 -1.71 10.37
CA LEU A 191 -3.67 -2.77 11.19
C LEU A 191 -2.91 -2.94 12.50
N THR A 192 -3.65 -3.04 13.58
CA THR A 192 -3.12 -3.36 14.92
C THR A 192 -4.09 -4.26 15.70
N SER A 193 -3.70 -4.65 16.90
CA SER A 193 -4.54 -5.44 17.81
C SER A 193 -4.99 -4.62 19.02
N SER A 194 -6.09 -5.05 19.64
CA SER A 194 -6.52 -4.49 20.93
C SER A 194 -5.46 -4.65 22.03
N ALA A 195 -4.62 -5.69 21.97
CA ALA A 195 -3.51 -5.84 22.90
C ALA A 195 -2.52 -4.67 22.82
N THR A 196 -2.16 -4.25 21.60
CA THR A 196 -1.31 -3.07 21.40
C THR A 196 -1.99 -1.79 21.84
N VAL A 197 -3.29 -1.64 21.54
CA VAL A 197 -4.07 -0.46 21.98
C VAL A 197 -4.08 -0.34 23.50
N LEU A 198 -4.30 -1.45 24.19
CA LEU A 198 -4.34 -1.46 25.66
C LEU A 198 -2.96 -1.26 26.32
N ALA A 199 -1.90 -1.73 25.67
CA ALA A 199 -0.55 -1.61 26.23
C ALA A 199 0.06 -0.22 26.01
N ASP A 200 -0.12 0.36 24.82
CA ASP A 200 0.64 1.55 24.37
C ASP A 200 -0.26 2.78 24.13
N ASP A 201 -1.57 2.61 24.08
CA ASP A 201 -2.57 3.62 23.70
C ASP A 201 -2.10 4.48 22.50
N PRO A 202 -1.77 3.84 21.36
CA PRO A 202 -1.15 4.52 20.24
C PRO A 202 -2.15 5.36 19.44
N ALA A 203 -1.68 6.43 18.81
CA ALA A 203 -2.48 7.20 17.85
C ALA A 203 -2.53 6.55 16.47
N LEU A 204 -1.46 5.90 16.03
CA LEU A 204 -1.24 5.31 14.71
C LEU A 204 -1.59 6.26 13.55
N THR A 205 -1.18 7.50 13.67
CA THR A 205 -1.36 8.54 12.65
C THR A 205 -0.07 8.77 11.87
N VAL A 206 -0.21 9.32 10.67
CA VAL A 206 0.89 9.94 9.94
C VAL A 206 1.08 11.35 10.48
N ARG A 207 2.30 11.63 10.96
CA ARG A 207 2.71 12.95 11.43
C ARG A 207 3.58 13.60 10.36
N TRP A 208 3.01 14.55 9.63
CA TRP A 208 3.66 15.16 8.47
C TRP A 208 5.03 15.77 8.82
N ALA A 209 5.15 16.42 9.99
CA ALA A 209 6.40 17.01 10.47
C ALA A 209 7.53 15.99 10.71
N GLU A 210 7.21 14.71 10.84
CA GLU A 210 8.18 13.62 11.01
C GLU A 210 8.58 12.95 9.68
N LEU A 211 7.97 13.33 8.56
CA LEU A 211 8.40 12.88 7.23
C LEU A 211 9.74 13.52 6.87
N ASP A 212 10.54 12.82 6.09
CA ASP A 212 11.79 13.38 5.57
C ASP A 212 11.54 14.52 4.58
N ALA A 213 12.52 15.41 4.40
CA ALA A 213 12.38 16.62 3.57
C ALA A 213 11.99 16.32 2.11
N SER A 214 12.47 15.20 1.54
CA SER A 214 12.15 14.82 0.17
C SER A 214 10.70 14.35 0.04
N THR A 215 10.20 13.65 1.04
CA THR A 215 8.79 13.25 1.12
C THR A 215 7.91 14.48 1.32
N GLN A 216 8.25 15.39 2.22
CA GLN A 216 7.52 16.65 2.44
C GLN A 216 7.43 17.50 1.17
N ALA A 217 8.50 17.57 0.39
CA ALA A 217 8.52 18.31 -0.88
C ALA A 217 7.60 17.71 -1.94
N SER A 218 7.43 16.40 -1.96
CA SER A 218 6.54 15.68 -2.91
C SER A 218 5.12 15.45 -2.40
N TYR A 219 4.90 15.61 -1.10
CA TYR A 219 3.63 15.38 -0.41
C TYR A 219 3.33 16.55 0.54
N PRO A 220 2.82 17.68 0.02
CA PRO A 220 2.48 18.85 0.83
C PRO A 220 1.48 18.54 1.94
N GLN A 221 1.60 19.28 3.06
CA GLN A 221 0.80 19.03 4.26
C GLN A 221 -0.71 19.15 4.03
N GLU A 222 -1.14 20.04 3.15
CA GLU A 222 -2.56 20.22 2.78
C GLU A 222 -3.15 18.99 2.08
N ASN A 223 -2.31 18.13 1.54
CA ASN A 223 -2.72 16.87 0.92
C ASN A 223 -2.66 15.68 1.87
N LEU A 224 -2.26 15.91 3.13
CA LEU A 224 -2.11 14.84 4.11
C LEU A 224 -3.41 14.06 4.30
N ARG A 225 -3.32 12.74 4.05
CA ARG A 225 -4.36 11.78 4.32
C ARG A 225 -3.94 10.88 5.47
N GLN A 226 -4.87 10.57 6.36
CA GLN A 226 -4.65 9.53 7.35
C GLN A 226 -5.08 8.16 6.78
N PRO A 227 -4.25 7.11 6.91
CA PRO A 227 -4.65 5.74 6.63
C PRO A 227 -5.86 5.34 7.49
N VAL A 228 -6.70 4.45 6.97
CA VAL A 228 -7.74 3.82 7.79
C VAL A 228 -7.07 3.00 8.89
N ARG A 229 -7.38 3.25 10.15
CA ARG A 229 -6.87 2.46 11.27
C ARG A 229 -7.80 1.28 11.52
N ILE A 230 -7.27 0.08 11.48
CA ILE A 230 -8.02 -1.16 11.68
C ILE A 230 -7.53 -1.80 12.97
N VAL A 231 -8.44 -2.05 13.90
CA VAL A 231 -8.14 -2.69 15.19
C VAL A 231 -8.84 -4.04 15.25
N ILE A 232 -8.07 -5.11 15.46
CA ILE A 232 -8.61 -6.43 15.77
C ILE A 232 -8.93 -6.48 17.25
N ASP A 233 -10.22 -6.58 17.59
CA ASP A 233 -10.72 -6.54 18.96
C ASP A 233 -11.82 -7.58 19.21
N SER A 234 -11.47 -8.86 19.17
CA SER A 234 -12.40 -9.97 19.35
C SER A 234 -13.10 -10.02 20.73
N GLN A 235 -12.56 -9.33 21.71
CA GLN A 235 -13.11 -9.33 23.09
C GLN A 235 -13.77 -8.00 23.48
N ASN A 236 -13.99 -7.08 22.56
CA ASN A 236 -14.62 -5.77 22.81
C ASN A 236 -13.93 -4.95 23.91
N ARG A 237 -12.58 -4.97 23.97
CA ARG A 237 -11.78 -4.27 24.98
C ARG A 237 -11.48 -2.81 24.63
N VAL A 238 -11.45 -2.47 23.35
CA VAL A 238 -11.24 -1.09 22.90
C VAL A 238 -12.49 -0.27 23.18
N THR A 239 -12.29 0.95 23.65
CA THR A 239 -13.36 1.89 24.01
C THR A 239 -13.21 3.21 23.26
N PRO A 240 -14.24 4.06 23.20
CA PRO A 240 -14.16 5.39 22.61
C PRO A 240 -13.11 6.31 23.25
N ALA A 241 -12.64 6.00 24.46
CA ALA A 241 -11.65 6.80 25.19
C ALA A 241 -10.20 6.59 24.69
N HIS A 242 -9.92 5.50 23.96
CA HIS A 242 -8.56 5.23 23.46
C HIS A 242 -8.15 6.23 22.37
N ARG A 243 -6.87 6.62 22.41
CA ARG A 243 -6.31 7.63 21.48
C ARG A 243 -6.53 7.29 20.02
N ILE A 244 -6.40 6.03 19.61
CA ILE A 244 -6.58 5.58 18.24
C ILE A 244 -7.99 5.92 17.69
N VAL A 245 -9.00 5.91 18.55
CA VAL A 245 -10.40 6.22 18.22
C VAL A 245 -10.62 7.74 18.08
N GLN A 246 -9.88 8.53 18.85
CA GLN A 246 -10.05 9.98 18.92
C GLN A 246 -9.27 10.76 17.87
N GLN A 247 -8.47 10.06 17.04
CA GLN A 247 -7.66 10.71 16.01
C GLN A 247 -8.50 11.07 14.77
N PRO A 248 -8.10 12.10 14.00
CA PRO A 248 -8.66 12.40 12.69
C PRO A 248 -8.59 11.20 11.74
N GLY A 249 -9.58 11.07 10.85
CA GLY A 249 -9.70 9.96 9.90
C GLY A 249 -10.45 8.76 10.46
N GLU A 250 -10.67 7.76 9.62
CA GLU A 250 -11.49 6.60 9.95
C GLU A 250 -10.77 5.58 10.85
N THR A 251 -11.52 4.99 11.78
CA THR A 251 -11.09 3.84 12.57
C THR A 251 -12.12 2.73 12.43
N TRP A 252 -11.68 1.55 11.99
CA TRP A 252 -12.52 0.37 11.85
C TRP A 252 -12.14 -0.66 12.92
N ILE A 253 -13.14 -1.15 13.66
CA ILE A 253 -12.92 -2.12 14.74
C ILE A 253 -13.52 -3.45 14.30
N ALA A 254 -12.65 -4.43 14.08
CA ALA A 254 -13.03 -5.78 13.71
C ALA A 254 -13.32 -6.62 14.94
N ARG A 255 -14.51 -7.22 15.00
CA ARG A 255 -15.07 -7.88 16.19
C ARG A 255 -15.75 -9.19 15.84
N THR A 256 -15.78 -10.08 16.82
CA THR A 256 -16.54 -11.35 16.71
C THR A 256 -17.94 -11.25 17.33
N GLN A 257 -18.17 -10.23 18.14
CA GLN A 257 -19.44 -10.01 18.85
C GLN A 257 -19.81 -8.54 18.76
N GLU A 258 -21.10 -8.25 18.63
CA GLU A 258 -21.64 -6.89 18.72
C GLU A 258 -21.51 -6.33 20.13
N ASP A 259 -21.41 -5.03 20.25
CA ASP A 259 -21.57 -4.31 21.50
C ASP A 259 -22.51 -3.11 21.34
N SER A 260 -23.06 -2.64 22.46
CA SER A 260 -24.03 -1.55 22.51
C SER A 260 -23.39 -0.18 22.71
N ARG A 261 -22.06 -0.06 22.62
CA ARG A 261 -21.37 1.21 22.83
C ARG A 261 -21.67 2.19 21.72
N ALA A 262 -21.87 3.45 22.09
CA ALA A 262 -21.92 4.55 21.15
C ALA A 262 -20.48 4.89 20.69
N TRP A 263 -20.28 4.89 19.38
CA TRP A 263 -19.01 5.21 18.74
C TRP A 263 -19.09 6.57 18.06
N PRO A 264 -17.98 7.31 17.95
CA PRO A 264 -17.89 8.49 17.07
C PRO A 264 -18.23 8.15 15.62
N ASP A 265 -18.73 9.12 14.84
CA ASP A 265 -19.14 8.94 13.46
C ASP A 265 -18.04 8.40 12.54
N ALA A 266 -16.78 8.72 12.85
CA ALA A 266 -15.60 8.23 12.10
C ALA A 266 -15.22 6.78 12.42
N VAL A 267 -15.94 6.12 13.35
CA VAL A 267 -15.69 4.73 13.73
C VAL A 267 -16.69 3.81 13.07
N ARG A 268 -16.19 2.73 12.46
CA ARG A 268 -16.99 1.64 11.91
C ARG A 268 -16.68 0.35 12.64
N THR A 269 -17.68 -0.44 12.93
CA THR A 269 -17.50 -1.81 13.44
C THR A 269 -17.65 -2.80 12.29
N ILE A 270 -16.77 -3.80 12.25
CA ILE A 270 -16.78 -4.87 11.25
C ILE A 270 -17.02 -6.18 11.99
N SER A 271 -18.12 -6.86 11.66
CA SER A 271 -18.40 -8.19 12.19
C SER A 271 -17.59 -9.22 11.40
N VAL A 272 -16.81 -10.03 12.11
CA VAL A 272 -15.98 -11.10 11.55
C VAL A 272 -16.24 -12.36 12.38
N PRO A 273 -16.47 -13.54 11.76
CA PRO A 273 -16.67 -14.75 12.52
C PRO A 273 -15.44 -15.13 13.35
N ALA A 274 -15.67 -15.87 14.41
CA ALA A 274 -14.60 -16.48 15.19
C ALA A 274 -14.16 -17.81 14.54
N HIS A 275 -12.87 -18.07 14.56
CA HIS A 275 -12.24 -19.33 14.22
C HIS A 275 -11.29 -19.73 15.34
N ASN A 276 -11.48 -20.92 15.92
CA ASN A 276 -10.67 -21.41 17.07
C ASN A 276 -10.54 -20.41 18.24
N GLY A 277 -11.64 -19.72 18.56
CA GLY A 277 -11.68 -18.76 19.67
C GLY A 277 -11.07 -17.38 19.37
N HIS A 278 -10.57 -17.19 18.16
CA HIS A 278 -10.02 -15.90 17.68
C HIS A 278 -10.80 -15.39 16.47
N LEU A 279 -10.65 -14.13 16.15
CA LEU A 279 -11.20 -13.53 14.93
C LEU A 279 -10.56 -14.19 13.69
N ASP A 280 -11.37 -14.58 12.72
CA ASP A 280 -10.91 -15.18 11.47
C ASP A 280 -10.20 -14.11 10.59
N LEU A 281 -8.86 -14.20 10.55
CA LEU A 281 -8.03 -13.24 9.81
C LEU A 281 -8.21 -13.33 8.30
N VAL A 282 -8.48 -14.51 7.75
CA VAL A 282 -8.71 -14.71 6.31
C VAL A 282 -10.00 -14.04 5.90
N VAL A 283 -11.08 -14.22 6.67
CA VAL A 283 -12.36 -13.56 6.42
C VAL A 283 -12.23 -12.04 6.56
N LEU A 284 -11.49 -11.56 7.57
CA LEU A 284 -11.23 -10.12 7.70
C LEU A 284 -10.54 -9.57 6.45
N MET A 285 -9.46 -10.21 5.99
CA MET A 285 -8.75 -9.75 4.78
C MET A 285 -9.64 -9.73 3.54
N MET A 286 -10.50 -10.75 3.35
CA MET A 286 -11.50 -10.77 2.27
C MET A 286 -12.46 -9.58 2.37
N GLN A 287 -12.98 -9.29 3.56
CA GLN A 287 -13.89 -8.16 3.77
C GLN A 287 -13.20 -6.82 3.48
N LEU A 288 -11.95 -6.65 3.92
CA LEU A 288 -11.17 -5.45 3.65
C LEU A 288 -10.89 -5.26 2.16
N GLY A 289 -10.59 -6.32 1.43
CA GLY A 289 -10.44 -6.30 -0.02
C GLY A 289 -11.72 -5.83 -0.73
N ARG A 290 -12.89 -6.32 -0.31
CA ARG A 290 -14.21 -5.88 -0.81
C ARG A 290 -14.49 -4.41 -0.51
N GLN A 291 -13.96 -3.87 0.60
CA GLN A 291 -14.00 -2.44 0.94
C GLN A 291 -12.91 -1.62 0.21
N GLN A 292 -12.30 -2.21 -0.82
CA GLN A 292 -11.30 -1.59 -1.68
C GLN A 292 -9.98 -1.20 -0.95
N ILE A 293 -9.67 -1.82 0.17
CA ILE A 293 -8.36 -1.67 0.80
C ILE A 293 -7.32 -2.41 -0.04
N ASN A 294 -6.36 -1.68 -0.61
CA ASN A 294 -5.31 -2.24 -1.46
C ASN A 294 -4.12 -2.75 -0.66
N SER A 295 -3.69 -1.99 0.34
CA SER A 295 -2.50 -2.29 1.13
C SER A 295 -2.72 -2.03 2.61
N ILE A 296 -2.13 -2.89 3.44
CA ILE A 296 -2.20 -2.81 4.90
C ILE A 296 -0.79 -2.83 5.47
N TRP A 297 -0.48 -1.79 6.25
CA TRP A 297 0.70 -1.71 7.09
C TRP A 297 0.36 -2.24 8.48
N VAL A 298 1.03 -3.28 8.94
CA VAL A 298 0.74 -3.90 10.24
C VAL A 298 1.76 -3.45 11.27
N GLU A 299 1.28 -2.91 12.37
CA GLU A 299 2.06 -2.62 13.58
C GLU A 299 1.40 -3.30 14.77
N ALA A 300 1.96 -4.41 15.19
CA ALA A 300 1.38 -5.26 16.23
C ALA A 300 2.45 -5.98 17.05
N GLY A 301 2.04 -6.50 18.18
CA GLY A 301 2.87 -7.35 19.01
C GLY A 301 3.03 -8.77 18.43
N PRO A 302 3.84 -9.61 19.11
CA PRO A 302 4.26 -10.93 18.59
C PRO A 302 3.09 -11.91 18.34
N GLY A 303 1.99 -11.79 19.08
CA GLY A 303 0.84 -12.67 18.91
C GLY A 303 0.12 -12.47 17.56
N LEU A 304 -0.26 -11.22 17.22
CA LEU A 304 -0.89 -10.95 15.92
C LEU A 304 0.11 -11.14 14.78
N ALA A 305 1.38 -10.76 14.95
CA ALA A 305 2.41 -11.01 13.97
C ALA A 305 2.53 -12.50 13.64
N GLY A 306 2.60 -13.35 14.65
CA GLY A 306 2.65 -14.81 14.49
C GLY A 306 1.40 -15.38 13.83
N ALA A 307 0.21 -14.93 14.23
CA ALA A 307 -1.06 -15.37 13.65
C ALA A 307 -1.17 -15.04 12.15
N LEU A 308 -0.73 -13.85 11.73
CA LEU A 308 -0.71 -13.45 10.32
C LEU A 308 0.29 -14.28 9.51
N LEU A 309 1.47 -14.58 10.09
CA LEU A 309 2.50 -15.43 9.46
C LEU A 309 1.98 -16.87 9.29
N GLN A 310 1.39 -17.45 10.34
CA GLN A 310 0.82 -18.81 10.30
C GLN A 310 -0.35 -18.93 9.30
N ALA A 311 -1.14 -17.88 9.14
CA ALA A 311 -2.22 -17.83 8.17
C ALA A 311 -1.74 -17.62 6.71
N GLY A 312 -0.43 -17.43 6.47
CA GLY A 312 0.12 -17.17 5.14
C GLY A 312 -0.34 -15.85 4.51
N LEU A 313 -0.70 -14.87 5.34
CA LEU A 313 -1.28 -13.60 4.89
C LEU A 313 -0.24 -12.49 4.65
N VAL A 314 1.00 -12.69 5.11
CA VAL A 314 2.07 -11.68 5.03
C VAL A 314 2.76 -11.77 3.67
N ASP A 315 2.68 -10.70 2.89
CA ASP A 315 3.37 -10.58 1.60
C ASP A 315 4.79 -10.04 1.75
N GLU A 316 4.97 -9.13 2.70
CA GLU A 316 6.24 -8.45 2.93
C GLU A 316 6.49 -8.32 4.43
N LEU A 317 7.67 -8.75 4.87
CA LEU A 317 8.12 -8.63 6.25
C LEU A 317 9.22 -7.57 6.31
N ILE A 318 9.01 -6.53 7.14
CA ILE A 318 9.94 -5.41 7.29
C ILE A 318 10.39 -5.36 8.75
N VAL A 319 11.67 -5.65 8.98
CA VAL A 319 12.23 -5.69 10.33
C VAL A 319 13.30 -4.61 10.50
N TYR A 320 13.08 -3.72 11.44
CA TYR A 320 14.10 -2.77 11.90
C TYR A 320 14.86 -3.38 13.06
N VAL A 321 16.14 -3.62 12.85
CA VAL A 321 17.03 -4.28 13.82
C VAL A 321 17.94 -3.24 14.45
N ALA A 322 17.76 -3.02 15.75
CA ALA A 322 18.62 -2.14 16.53
C ALA A 322 19.87 -2.85 17.06
N PRO A 323 21.02 -2.18 17.15
CA PRO A 323 22.26 -2.76 17.67
C PRO A 323 22.23 -2.87 19.22
N LYS A 324 21.26 -3.65 19.72
CA LYS A 324 21.03 -3.90 21.15
C LYS A 324 20.83 -5.39 21.39
N LEU A 325 21.13 -5.85 22.59
CA LEU A 325 20.84 -7.19 23.07
C LEU A 325 19.90 -7.07 24.28
N LEU A 326 18.77 -7.78 24.25
CA LEU A 326 17.77 -7.77 25.32
C LEU A 326 17.76 -9.07 26.13
N GLY A 327 18.37 -10.13 25.60
CA GLY A 327 18.53 -11.41 26.27
C GLY A 327 17.34 -12.37 26.15
N THR A 328 17.54 -13.60 26.61
CA THR A 328 16.60 -14.71 26.39
C THR A 328 15.27 -14.59 27.11
N GLN A 329 15.19 -13.81 28.19
CA GLN A 329 13.95 -13.58 28.94
C GLN A 329 13.06 -12.52 28.27
N ALA A 330 13.58 -11.76 27.32
CA ALA A 330 12.84 -10.76 26.56
C ALA A 330 11.89 -11.41 25.55
N ARG A 331 10.83 -10.67 25.16
CA ARG A 331 9.79 -11.15 24.23
C ARG A 331 10.39 -11.39 22.83
N GLY A 332 10.03 -12.51 22.22
CA GLY A 332 10.45 -12.85 20.85
C GLY A 332 9.75 -11.98 19.79
N LEU A 333 10.23 -12.16 18.56
CA LEU A 333 9.78 -11.39 17.39
C LEU A 333 8.32 -11.70 17.01
N CYS A 334 7.95 -12.99 17.05
CA CYS A 334 6.59 -13.47 16.76
C CYS A 334 6.33 -14.78 17.50
N GLU A 335 5.06 -15.04 17.78
CA GLU A 335 4.59 -16.29 18.41
C GLU A 335 4.14 -17.24 17.31
N LEU A 336 4.81 -18.39 17.19
CA LEU A 336 4.51 -19.44 16.21
C LEU A 336 4.27 -20.78 16.94
N PRO A 337 3.15 -20.89 17.66
CA PRO A 337 2.85 -22.12 18.41
C PRO A 337 2.71 -23.32 17.45
N GLY A 338 3.21 -24.48 17.89
CA GLY A 338 3.16 -25.71 17.09
C GLY A 338 4.23 -25.81 16.00
N LEU A 339 5.12 -24.84 15.86
CA LEU A 339 6.25 -24.92 14.93
C LEU A 339 7.36 -25.79 15.53
N GLU A 340 7.46 -27.04 15.06
CA GLU A 340 8.43 -28.02 15.58
C GLU A 340 9.52 -28.38 14.57
N LYS A 341 9.26 -28.19 13.27
CA LYS A 341 10.21 -28.56 12.21
C LYS A 341 10.69 -27.32 11.48
N LEU A 342 12.00 -27.29 11.20
CA LEU A 342 12.60 -26.20 10.44
C LEU A 342 11.97 -26.05 9.03
N ALA A 343 11.57 -27.15 8.41
CA ALA A 343 10.91 -27.15 7.09
C ALA A 343 9.55 -26.44 7.08
N ASP A 344 8.87 -26.35 8.22
CA ASP A 344 7.56 -25.71 8.35
C ASP A 344 7.67 -24.23 8.69
N ALA A 345 8.90 -23.71 8.92
CA ALA A 345 9.12 -22.31 9.23
C ALA A 345 8.72 -21.41 8.06
N PRO A 346 7.99 -20.31 8.30
CA PRO A 346 7.71 -19.30 7.27
C PRO A 346 9.02 -18.81 6.63
N GLN A 347 9.08 -18.85 5.30
CA GLN A 347 10.29 -18.49 4.55
C GLN A 347 10.06 -17.21 3.77
N PHE A 348 11.10 -16.38 3.73
CA PHE A 348 11.13 -15.11 3.02
C PHE A 348 12.43 -14.98 2.24
N THR A 349 12.41 -14.17 1.19
CA THR A 349 13.61 -13.79 0.44
C THR A 349 13.93 -12.32 0.70
N PHE A 350 15.17 -11.99 1.00
CA PHE A 350 15.59 -10.59 1.15
C PHE A 350 15.46 -9.85 -0.18
N SER A 351 14.66 -8.78 -0.19
CA SER A 351 14.52 -7.87 -1.32
C SER A 351 15.39 -6.62 -1.17
N GLU A 352 15.61 -6.16 0.07
CA GLU A 352 16.47 -5.02 0.36
C GLU A 352 17.03 -5.12 1.79
N ILE A 353 18.29 -4.73 1.95
CA ILE A 353 18.93 -4.54 3.26
C ILE A 353 19.57 -3.16 3.25
N ARG A 354 19.17 -2.29 4.19
CA ARG A 354 19.68 -0.91 4.23
C ARG A 354 19.89 -0.40 5.66
N HIS A 355 20.81 0.53 5.83
CA HIS A 355 20.96 1.27 7.08
C HIS A 355 19.89 2.36 7.21
N VAL A 356 19.37 2.52 8.41
CA VAL A 356 18.43 3.59 8.80
C VAL A 356 18.91 4.21 10.11
N GLY A 357 19.79 5.20 10.01
CA GLY A 357 20.57 5.67 11.16
C GLY A 357 21.45 4.54 11.71
N PRO A 358 21.43 4.27 13.03
CA PRO A 358 22.18 3.19 13.63
C PRO A 358 21.56 1.79 13.40
N ASP A 359 20.31 1.73 12.94
CA ASP A 359 19.59 0.47 12.76
C ASP A 359 19.80 -0.11 11.35
N VAL A 360 19.51 -1.38 11.20
CA VAL A 360 19.41 -2.05 9.90
C VAL A 360 17.95 -2.36 9.60
N CYS A 361 17.48 -1.99 8.43
CA CYS A 361 16.15 -2.35 7.94
C CYS A 361 16.26 -3.51 6.95
N LEU A 362 15.58 -4.60 7.25
CA LEU A 362 15.48 -5.80 6.45
C LEU A 362 14.12 -5.82 5.77
N HIS A 363 14.08 -5.72 4.44
CA HIS A 363 12.90 -5.97 3.65
C HIS A 363 12.94 -7.37 3.07
N MET A 364 11.88 -8.13 3.29
CA MET A 364 11.77 -9.51 2.84
C MET A 364 10.40 -9.73 2.21
N VAL A 365 10.35 -10.48 1.13
CA VAL A 365 9.10 -10.88 0.44
C VAL A 365 8.84 -12.36 0.69
N SER A 366 7.57 -12.74 0.78
CA SER A 366 7.18 -14.15 0.90
C SER A 366 7.69 -14.95 -0.29
N ALA A 367 8.21 -16.16 -0.02
CA ALA A 367 8.74 -17.06 -1.04
C ALA A 367 7.66 -17.60 -1.98
#